data_bc28428c032652ff6ebb7004a2cc42f2
#
_entry.id   bc28428c032652ff6ebb7004a2cc42f2
#
_cell.length_a   1.000
_cell.length_b   1.000
_cell.length_c   1.000
_cell.angle_alpha   90.00
_cell.angle_beta   90.00
_cell.angle_gamma   90.00
#
_symmetry.space_group_name_H-M   'P 1'
#
loop_
_entity.id
_entity.type
_entity.pdbx_description
1 polymer ?
#
loop_
_entity_poly.entity_id
_entity_poly.type
_entity_poly.pdbx_seq_one_letter_code
_entity_poly.pdbx_strand_id
1 'polypeptide(L)'
;MQILFNELSLSGQFSDQVDFVKNGLLSFIGVLREMQGFSALLLKRSDVWKYKITPTKTLHSFLINNEFRKFDEVRRLKSAIVGLTKEPFWDFDSKQDLKSTYFFDENDIRGSSPAEASERDKVVVSFVSSPTSLDPLNIIRNDVTIPLLNLTRSGKLTEFLWSNNEISFESYLKVRYSGGKLDFSKLDEKISFSSIQSSEQFVFIDTFRKFEELTWSQIHTDKGLDYKEYHGSIGITYRDIKTYKFRVSQKFRCHGFREKNSFIVIGFETDHKLSNRG
;
A
#
# COMPACT_ATOMS: atom_id res chain seq x y z
N MET A 1 14.03 0.16 -6.57
CA MET A 1 12.92 0.57 -7.47
C MET A 1 12.74 2.07 -7.41
N GLN A 2 12.59 2.74 -8.55
CA GLN A 2 12.28 4.16 -8.69
C GLN A 2 10.81 4.33 -9.05
N ILE A 3 10.10 5.15 -8.30
CA ILE A 3 8.68 5.43 -8.51
C ILE A 3 8.55 6.93 -8.77
N LEU A 4 7.90 7.31 -9.86
CA LEU A 4 7.78 8.71 -10.23
C LEU A 4 6.44 9.29 -9.76
N PHE A 5 6.50 10.47 -9.17
CA PHE A 5 5.29 11.21 -8.85
C PHE A 5 4.66 11.77 -10.12
N ASN A 6 3.44 11.33 -10.42
CA ASN A 6 2.69 11.79 -11.58
C ASN A 6 2.07 13.16 -11.31
N GLU A 7 2.74 14.23 -11.73
CA GLU A 7 2.26 15.60 -11.58
C GLU A 7 1.04 15.91 -12.44
N LEU A 8 0.82 15.15 -13.53
CA LEU A 8 -0.39 15.31 -14.36
C LEU A 8 -1.66 14.88 -13.62
N SER A 9 -1.52 14.13 -12.51
CA SER A 9 -2.63 13.84 -11.61
C SER A 9 -3.04 15.03 -10.74
N LEU A 10 -2.37 16.16 -10.84
CA LEU A 10 -2.69 17.44 -10.20
C LEU A 10 -3.13 18.45 -11.26
N SER A 11 -4.40 18.39 -11.63
CA SER A 11 -5.00 19.26 -12.67
C SER A 11 -5.98 20.31 -12.11
N GLY A 12 -6.03 20.46 -10.77
CA GLY A 12 -7.00 21.33 -10.10
C GLY A 12 -8.36 20.68 -9.91
N GLN A 13 -8.41 19.34 -9.94
CA GLN A 13 -9.64 18.53 -9.92
C GLN A 13 -10.37 18.49 -8.58
N PHE A 14 -9.72 18.85 -7.49
CA PHE A 14 -10.37 18.88 -6.17
C PHE A 14 -11.16 20.17 -6.00
N SER A 15 -12.39 20.05 -5.48
CA SER A 15 -13.30 21.19 -5.31
C SER A 15 -12.71 22.26 -4.37
N ASP A 16 -12.06 21.82 -3.31
CA ASP A 16 -11.40 22.66 -2.31
C ASP A 16 -10.26 21.89 -1.61
N GLN A 17 -9.64 22.54 -0.62
CA GLN A 17 -8.52 21.96 0.11
C GLN A 17 -8.96 20.82 1.06
N VAL A 18 -10.20 20.83 1.55
CA VAL A 18 -10.73 19.76 2.41
C VAL A 18 -10.96 18.50 1.58
N ASP A 19 -11.50 18.67 0.38
CA ASP A 19 -11.65 17.60 -0.60
C ASP A 19 -10.30 17.01 -0.99
N PHE A 20 -9.32 17.85 -1.31
CA PHE A 20 -7.94 17.42 -1.57
C PHE A 20 -7.37 16.58 -0.42
N VAL A 21 -7.54 17.01 0.83
CA VAL A 21 -7.03 16.26 1.99
C VAL A 21 -7.74 14.92 2.11
N LYS A 22 -9.07 14.90 2.06
CA LYS A 22 -9.86 13.68 2.32
C LYS A 22 -9.75 12.66 1.20
N ASN A 23 -9.90 13.10 -0.04
CA ASN A 23 -10.07 12.23 -1.20
C ASN A 23 -8.78 12.04 -2.02
N GLY A 24 -7.79 12.92 -1.88
CA GLY A 24 -6.50 12.81 -2.56
C GLY A 24 -5.37 12.42 -1.62
N LEU A 25 -5.12 13.28 -0.64
CA LEU A 25 -3.89 13.25 0.15
C LEU A 25 -3.77 12.04 1.07
N LEU A 26 -4.84 11.62 1.74
CA LEU A 26 -4.82 10.46 2.65
C LEU A 26 -4.43 9.17 1.93
N SER A 27 -5.02 8.94 0.75
CA SER A 27 -4.68 7.78 -0.09
C SER A 27 -3.22 7.82 -0.54
N PHE A 28 -2.78 8.97 -1.05
CA PHE A 28 -1.41 9.19 -1.50
C PHE A 28 -0.36 8.93 -0.40
N ILE A 29 -0.63 9.35 0.83
CA ILE A 29 0.27 9.09 1.96
C ILE A 29 0.33 7.62 2.33
N GLY A 30 -0.78 6.90 2.21
CA GLY A 30 -0.77 5.45 2.36
C GLY A 30 0.26 4.80 1.42
N VAL A 31 0.28 5.24 0.16
CA VAL A 31 1.28 4.78 -0.83
C VAL A 31 2.70 5.19 -0.44
N LEU A 32 2.91 6.43 -0.01
CA LEU A 32 4.25 6.88 0.41
C LEU A 32 4.82 6.09 1.59
N ARG A 33 3.98 5.72 2.56
CA ARG A 33 4.39 4.87 3.69
C ARG A 33 4.78 3.47 3.22
N GLU A 34 4.01 2.91 2.30
CA GLU A 34 4.29 1.62 1.70
C GLU A 34 5.63 1.65 0.94
N MET A 35 5.88 2.68 0.14
CA MET A 35 7.14 2.91 -0.55
C MET A 35 8.33 2.97 0.43
N GLN A 36 8.17 3.65 1.56
CA GLN A 36 9.20 3.71 2.61
C GLN A 36 9.50 2.32 3.19
N GLY A 37 8.48 1.49 3.40
CA GLY A 37 8.62 0.12 3.88
C GLY A 37 9.46 -0.76 2.95
N PHE A 38 9.47 -0.47 1.65
CA PHE A 38 10.26 -1.19 0.64
C PHE A 38 11.51 -0.43 0.18
N SER A 39 11.88 0.66 0.84
CA SER A 39 13.02 1.50 0.45
C SER A 39 12.94 1.97 -1.02
N ALA A 40 11.72 2.15 -1.55
CA ALA A 40 11.51 2.66 -2.89
C ALA A 40 11.81 4.16 -2.96
N LEU A 41 12.48 4.57 -4.01
CA LEU A 41 12.89 5.96 -4.21
C LEU A 41 11.80 6.73 -4.97
N LEU A 42 11.25 7.79 -4.36
CA LEU A 42 10.33 8.70 -5.03
C LEU A 42 11.08 9.76 -5.82
N LEU A 43 10.94 9.71 -7.13
CA LEU A 43 11.42 10.75 -8.05
C LEU A 43 10.26 11.69 -8.45
N LYS A 44 10.54 12.97 -8.60
CA LYS A 44 9.56 13.99 -8.96
C LYS A 44 10.19 15.10 -9.78
N ARG A 45 9.37 15.95 -10.41
CA ARG A 45 9.86 17.17 -11.06
C ARG A 45 10.25 18.22 -10.02
N SER A 46 11.26 18.99 -10.31
CA SER A 46 11.72 20.09 -9.45
C SER A 46 10.68 21.21 -9.27
N ASP A 47 9.73 21.32 -10.20
CA ASP A 47 8.67 22.33 -10.19
C ASP A 47 7.29 21.77 -9.77
N VAL A 48 7.21 20.56 -9.20
CA VAL A 48 5.97 19.89 -8.81
C VAL A 48 5.04 20.75 -7.94
N TRP A 49 5.60 21.66 -7.17
CA TRP A 49 4.88 22.56 -6.29
C TRP A 49 4.03 23.61 -7.02
N LYS A 50 4.23 23.83 -8.32
CA LYS A 50 3.43 24.75 -9.17
C LYS A 50 2.08 24.16 -9.60
N TYR A 51 1.93 22.82 -9.58
CA TYR A 51 0.71 22.18 -10.07
C TYR A 51 -0.49 22.48 -9.19
N LYS A 52 -1.66 22.61 -9.83
CA LYS A 52 -2.91 22.97 -9.16
C LYS A 52 -3.53 21.76 -8.46
N ILE A 53 -3.89 21.94 -7.20
CA ILE A 53 -4.68 20.97 -6.44
C ILE A 53 -6.18 21.29 -6.54
N THR A 54 -6.54 22.59 -6.60
CA THR A 54 -7.90 23.06 -6.86
C THR A 54 -7.86 24.04 -8.04
N PRO A 55 -8.98 24.46 -8.59
CA PRO A 55 -9.00 25.44 -9.69
C PRO A 55 -8.19 26.72 -9.40
N THR A 56 -8.10 27.11 -8.13
CA THR A 56 -7.48 28.38 -7.71
C THR A 56 -6.22 28.24 -6.88
N LYS A 57 -5.89 27.01 -6.38
CA LYS A 57 -4.76 26.82 -5.45
C LYS A 57 -3.77 25.78 -5.98
N THR A 58 -2.49 26.07 -5.80
CA THR A 58 -1.39 25.16 -6.13
C THR A 58 -0.96 24.33 -4.92
N LEU A 59 -0.18 23.29 -5.15
CA LEU A 59 0.44 22.51 -4.08
C LEU A 59 1.31 23.40 -3.17
N HIS A 60 2.03 24.38 -3.74
CA HIS A 60 2.79 25.36 -2.97
C HIS A 60 1.90 26.17 -2.02
N SER A 61 0.80 26.74 -2.53
CA SER A 61 -0.10 27.54 -1.70
C SER A 61 -0.72 26.73 -0.56
N PHE A 62 -0.96 25.44 -0.78
CA PHE A 62 -1.40 24.51 0.26
C PHE A 62 -0.33 24.29 1.34
N LEU A 63 0.95 24.13 0.94
CA LEU A 63 2.05 23.87 1.88
C LEU A 63 2.35 25.04 2.81
N ILE A 64 2.21 26.28 2.31
CA ILE A 64 2.46 27.51 3.11
C ILE A 64 1.25 27.93 3.94
N ASN A 65 0.05 27.43 3.63
CA ASN A 65 -1.16 27.80 4.37
C ASN A 65 -1.18 27.16 5.76
N ASN A 66 -1.32 28.00 6.79
CA ASN A 66 -1.35 27.56 8.18
C ASN A 66 -2.74 27.07 8.65
N GLU A 67 -3.79 27.23 7.84
CA GLU A 67 -5.16 26.84 8.20
C GLU A 67 -5.27 25.32 8.47
N PHE A 68 -4.41 24.51 7.85
CA PHE A 68 -4.40 23.06 8.02
C PHE A 68 -3.66 22.55 9.26
N ARG A 69 -3.00 23.44 10.03
CA ARG A 69 -2.36 23.06 11.31
C ARG A 69 -3.36 22.55 12.36
N LYS A 70 -4.66 22.78 12.16
CA LYS A 70 -5.73 22.35 13.08
C LYS A 70 -6.06 20.85 12.99
N PHE A 71 -5.61 20.15 11.94
CA PHE A 71 -5.87 18.73 11.76
C PHE A 71 -4.60 17.92 12.09
N ASP A 72 -4.66 17.06 13.11
CA ASP A 72 -3.52 16.23 13.52
C ASP A 72 -3.01 15.33 12.40
N GLU A 73 -3.92 14.82 11.60
CA GLU A 73 -3.61 14.05 10.40
C GLU A 73 -2.78 14.88 9.42
N VAL A 74 -3.15 16.14 9.19
CA VAL A 74 -2.43 17.03 8.27
C VAL A 74 -1.04 17.39 8.79
N ARG A 75 -0.84 17.50 10.10
CA ARG A 75 0.51 17.71 10.65
C ARG A 75 1.45 16.54 10.36
N ARG A 76 0.96 15.31 10.52
CA ARG A 76 1.71 14.08 10.14
C ARG A 76 1.91 14.01 8.63
N LEU A 77 0.95 14.50 7.85
CA LEU A 77 0.94 14.56 6.40
C LEU A 77 1.90 15.62 5.84
N LYS A 78 2.06 16.72 6.54
CA LYS A 78 2.89 17.85 6.11
C LYS A 78 4.35 17.45 5.88
N SER A 79 4.92 16.59 6.71
CA SER A 79 6.30 16.13 6.53
C SER A 79 6.47 15.28 5.26
N ALA A 80 5.50 14.43 4.95
CA ALA A 80 5.51 13.62 3.73
C ALA A 80 5.40 14.50 2.47
N ILE A 81 4.52 15.52 2.52
CA ILE A 81 4.34 16.44 1.38
C ILE A 81 5.53 17.39 1.23
N VAL A 82 6.11 17.88 2.33
CA VAL A 82 7.37 18.64 2.28
C VAL A 82 8.48 17.80 1.64
N GLY A 83 8.45 16.49 1.82
CA GLY A 83 9.32 15.57 1.08
C GLY A 83 9.19 15.67 -0.44
N LEU A 84 8.00 16.03 -0.97
CA LEU A 84 7.82 16.24 -2.41
C LEU A 84 8.57 17.47 -2.95
N THR A 85 8.89 18.44 -2.11
CA THR A 85 9.61 19.66 -2.52
C THR A 85 11.12 19.55 -2.37
N LYS A 86 11.64 18.39 -1.94
CA LYS A 86 13.07 18.14 -1.76
C LYS A 86 13.56 17.14 -2.81
N GLU A 87 14.84 17.15 -3.11
CA GLU A 87 15.48 16.12 -3.95
C GLU A 87 15.11 14.68 -3.49
N PRO A 88 15.18 13.70 -4.39
CA PRO A 88 15.73 13.77 -5.74
C PRO A 88 14.72 14.21 -6.81
N PHE A 89 15.22 14.97 -7.78
CA PHE A 89 14.43 15.43 -8.94
C PHE A 89 14.92 14.74 -10.21
N TRP A 90 13.99 14.11 -10.96
CA TRP A 90 14.36 13.37 -12.15
C TRP A 90 14.68 14.28 -13.34
N ASP A 91 14.13 15.48 -13.41
CA ASP A 91 14.30 16.44 -14.50
C ASP A 91 15.72 17.03 -14.58
N PHE A 92 16.57 16.82 -13.57
CA PHE A 92 18.00 17.12 -13.62
C PHE A 92 18.83 16.00 -14.28
N ASP A 93 18.29 14.78 -14.39
CA ASP A 93 18.89 13.63 -15.07
C ASP A 93 17.80 12.84 -15.79
N SER A 94 17.12 13.49 -16.76
CA SER A 94 16.06 12.87 -17.55
C SER A 94 16.60 11.75 -18.43
N LYS A 95 15.84 10.66 -18.52
CA LYS A 95 16.09 9.53 -19.41
C LYS A 95 15.25 9.56 -20.67
N GLN A 96 14.38 10.57 -20.83
CA GLN A 96 13.58 10.70 -22.05
C GLN A 96 14.48 10.94 -23.26
N ASP A 97 14.23 10.17 -24.31
CA ASP A 97 14.89 10.41 -25.60
C ASP A 97 14.23 11.62 -26.29
N LEU A 98 15.05 12.61 -26.64
CA LEU A 98 14.62 13.84 -27.32
C LEU A 98 13.97 13.58 -28.71
N LYS A 99 14.26 12.43 -29.33
CA LYS A 99 13.70 12.04 -30.63
C LYS A 99 12.40 11.24 -30.48
N SER A 100 12.10 10.75 -29.32
CA SER A 100 10.89 9.96 -29.05
C SER A 100 9.68 10.85 -28.81
N THR A 101 8.52 10.34 -29.20
CA THR A 101 7.23 10.96 -28.90
C THR A 101 6.59 10.26 -27.71
N TYR A 102 5.87 11.01 -26.88
CA TYR A 102 5.17 10.48 -25.70
C TYR A 102 3.78 11.06 -25.63
N PHE A 103 2.76 10.21 -25.69
CA PHE A 103 1.36 10.63 -25.65
C PHE A 103 0.59 9.90 -24.55
N PHE A 104 -0.34 10.64 -23.96
CA PHE A 104 -1.40 10.10 -23.13
C PHE A 104 -2.72 10.75 -23.56
N ASP A 105 -3.71 9.94 -23.95
CA ASP A 105 -5.03 10.42 -24.40
C ASP A 105 -4.88 11.56 -25.45
N GLU A 106 -4.15 11.26 -26.52
CA GLU A 106 -3.83 12.18 -27.64
C GLU A 106 -3.01 13.44 -27.27
N ASN A 107 -2.72 13.68 -26.00
CA ASN A 107 -1.93 14.81 -25.56
C ASN A 107 -0.43 14.47 -25.53
N ASP A 108 0.39 15.36 -26.07
CA ASP A 108 1.85 15.27 -25.92
C ASP A 108 2.24 15.51 -24.46
N ILE A 109 2.88 14.53 -23.84
CA ILE A 109 3.28 14.56 -22.44
C ILE A 109 4.81 14.58 -22.26
N ARG A 110 5.58 14.94 -23.28
CA ARG A 110 7.03 15.10 -23.15
C ARG A 110 7.38 16.01 -21.98
N GLY A 111 8.44 15.67 -21.27
CA GLY A 111 8.86 16.40 -20.07
C GLY A 111 7.97 16.13 -18.84
N SER A 112 7.07 15.18 -18.88
CA SER A 112 6.27 14.76 -17.72
C SER A 112 6.84 13.52 -17.02
N SER A 113 6.45 13.31 -15.77
CA SER A 113 6.85 12.12 -15.01
C SER A 113 6.30 10.81 -15.60
N PRO A 114 5.07 10.72 -16.15
CA PRO A 114 4.65 9.51 -16.86
C PRO A 114 5.50 9.18 -18.08
N ALA A 115 5.89 10.19 -18.88
CA ALA A 115 6.82 9.98 -20.00
C ALA A 115 8.18 9.48 -19.49
N GLU A 116 8.72 10.10 -18.45
CA GLU A 116 9.98 9.68 -17.82
C GLU A 116 9.88 8.27 -17.21
N ALA A 117 8.74 7.91 -16.60
CA ALA A 117 8.54 6.59 -16.04
C ALA A 117 8.57 5.48 -17.11
N SER A 118 8.14 5.78 -18.33
CA SER A 118 8.20 4.82 -19.45
C SER A 118 9.63 4.43 -19.84
N GLU A 119 10.62 5.25 -19.48
CA GLU A 119 12.05 5.02 -19.69
C GLU A 119 12.75 4.41 -18.46
N ARG A 120 12.05 4.27 -17.35
CA ARG A 120 12.56 3.74 -16.06
C ARG A 120 11.81 2.48 -15.64
N ASP A 121 11.52 2.35 -14.37
CA ASP A 121 10.89 1.15 -13.77
C ASP A 121 9.39 1.00 -14.11
N LYS A 122 8.81 1.90 -14.91
CA LYS A 122 7.41 1.89 -15.36
C LYS A 122 6.40 1.95 -14.20
N VAL A 123 6.75 2.65 -13.13
CA VAL A 123 5.89 2.83 -11.96
C VAL A 123 5.70 4.31 -11.67
N VAL A 124 4.44 4.70 -11.49
CA VAL A 124 4.08 6.06 -11.07
C VAL A 124 3.19 6.02 -9.84
N VAL A 125 3.18 7.09 -9.05
CA VAL A 125 2.20 7.33 -8.00
C VAL A 125 1.37 8.55 -8.35
N SER A 126 0.04 8.41 -8.31
CA SER A 126 -0.92 9.45 -8.73
C SER A 126 -1.90 9.78 -7.62
N PHE A 127 -2.38 11.02 -7.62
CA PHE A 127 -3.60 11.36 -6.89
C PHE A 127 -4.81 10.76 -7.59
N VAL A 128 -5.80 10.34 -6.80
CA VAL A 128 -7.09 9.85 -7.30
C VAL A 128 -7.91 11.02 -7.85
N SER A 129 -8.94 10.73 -8.66
CA SER A 129 -9.87 11.72 -9.25
C SER A 129 -9.33 12.50 -10.46
N SER A 130 -8.39 11.91 -11.20
CA SER A 130 -7.88 12.42 -12.47
C SER A 130 -7.98 11.35 -13.55
N PRO A 131 -8.18 11.70 -14.84
CA PRO A 131 -8.05 10.74 -15.95
C PRO A 131 -6.70 10.01 -15.92
N THR A 132 -5.65 10.70 -15.48
CA THR A 132 -4.30 10.11 -15.33
C THR A 132 -4.16 9.20 -14.10
N SER A 133 -5.22 8.93 -13.34
CA SER A 133 -5.22 7.97 -12.22
C SER A 133 -5.64 6.55 -12.62
N LEU A 134 -5.86 6.29 -13.91
CA LEU A 134 -6.15 4.95 -14.42
C LEU A 134 -5.02 3.96 -14.12
N ASP A 135 -5.36 2.68 -14.01
CA ASP A 135 -4.41 1.61 -13.80
C ASP A 135 -4.73 0.40 -14.69
N PRO A 136 -3.81 0.00 -15.57
CA PRO A 136 -2.53 0.68 -15.82
C PRO A 136 -2.71 2.04 -16.50
N LEU A 137 -1.75 2.94 -16.27
CA LEU A 137 -1.66 4.19 -17.04
C LEU A 137 -0.91 3.88 -18.35
N ASN A 138 -1.63 3.86 -19.46
CA ASN A 138 -1.06 3.52 -20.75
C ASN A 138 -0.48 4.75 -21.44
N ILE A 139 0.83 4.76 -21.65
CA ILE A 139 1.56 5.79 -22.37
C ILE A 139 1.86 5.26 -23.77
N ILE A 140 1.67 6.07 -24.80
CA ILE A 140 2.07 5.76 -26.17
C ILE A 140 3.43 6.40 -26.43
N ARG A 141 4.44 5.57 -26.66
CA ARG A 141 5.80 6.00 -27.00
C ARG A 141 6.15 5.48 -28.39
N ASN A 142 6.40 6.37 -29.34
CA ASN A 142 6.70 5.99 -30.72
C ASN A 142 5.72 4.92 -31.24
N ASP A 143 4.43 5.18 -31.11
CA ASP A 143 3.32 4.30 -31.51
C ASP A 143 3.22 2.95 -30.74
N VAL A 144 4.04 2.74 -29.71
CA VAL A 144 4.00 1.56 -28.85
C VAL A 144 3.34 1.92 -27.51
N THR A 145 2.34 1.15 -27.12
CA THR A 145 1.70 1.31 -25.80
C THR A 145 2.57 0.71 -24.69
N ILE A 146 2.94 1.54 -23.72
CA ILE A 146 3.70 1.14 -22.53
C ILE A 146 2.80 1.28 -21.30
N PRO A 147 2.40 0.16 -20.70
CA PRO A 147 1.62 0.18 -19.47
C PRO A 147 2.52 0.55 -18.28
N LEU A 148 2.13 1.57 -17.52
CA LEU A 148 2.76 1.93 -16.26
C LEU A 148 1.90 1.42 -15.10
N LEU A 149 2.52 0.79 -14.12
CA LEU A 149 1.86 0.54 -12.83
C LEU A 149 1.58 1.88 -12.16
N ASN A 150 0.31 2.15 -11.91
CA ASN A 150 -0.12 3.41 -11.32
C ASN A 150 -0.61 3.22 -9.89
N LEU A 151 0.17 3.66 -8.92
CA LEU A 151 -0.10 3.52 -7.49
C LEU A 151 -1.07 4.62 -7.04
N THR A 152 -2.35 4.30 -6.93
CA THR A 152 -3.40 5.24 -6.53
C THR A 152 -3.95 4.98 -5.12
N ARG A 153 -3.62 3.83 -4.51
CA ARG A 153 -4.04 3.42 -3.18
C ARG A 153 -2.96 2.61 -2.47
N SER A 154 -2.98 2.63 -1.15
CA SER A 154 -2.15 1.74 -0.32
C SER A 154 -2.44 0.26 -0.62
N GLY A 155 -1.44 -0.57 -0.48
CA GLY A 155 -1.48 -2.01 -0.73
C GLY A 155 -1.14 -2.40 -2.17
N LYS A 156 -1.20 -1.48 -3.11
CA LYS A 156 -1.01 -1.79 -4.54
C LYS A 156 0.44 -2.11 -4.89
N LEU A 157 1.39 -1.38 -4.33
CA LEU A 157 2.81 -1.67 -4.49
C LEU A 157 3.14 -3.04 -3.89
N THR A 158 2.65 -3.32 -2.70
CA THR A 158 2.84 -4.60 -2.01
C THR A 158 2.24 -5.76 -2.82
N GLU A 159 1.04 -5.58 -3.38
CA GLU A 159 0.39 -6.56 -4.27
C GLU A 159 1.25 -6.82 -5.52
N PHE A 160 1.78 -5.77 -6.13
CA PHE A 160 2.63 -5.88 -7.32
C PHE A 160 3.95 -6.60 -7.01
N LEU A 161 4.66 -6.19 -5.95
CA LEU A 161 5.94 -6.80 -5.57
C LEU A 161 5.78 -8.28 -5.22
N TRP A 162 4.70 -8.63 -4.53
CA TRP A 162 4.42 -10.02 -4.21
C TRP A 162 4.05 -10.85 -5.44
N SER A 163 3.18 -10.34 -6.32
CA SER A 163 2.77 -11.05 -7.54
C SER A 163 3.92 -11.29 -8.52
N ASN A 164 4.96 -10.45 -8.47
CA ASN A 164 6.19 -10.62 -9.24
C ASN A 164 7.29 -11.41 -8.50
N ASN A 165 6.99 -11.96 -7.32
CA ASN A 165 7.95 -12.69 -6.46
C ASN A 165 9.16 -11.83 -6.01
N GLU A 166 9.01 -10.50 -5.97
CA GLU A 166 10.05 -9.58 -5.51
C GLU A 166 10.11 -9.50 -3.98
N ILE A 167 9.03 -9.88 -3.31
CA ILE A 167 8.96 -9.98 -1.85
C ILE A 167 8.37 -11.32 -1.40
N SER A 168 8.75 -11.78 -0.21
CA SER A 168 8.18 -12.98 0.38
C SER A 168 6.71 -12.76 0.81
N PHE A 169 5.95 -13.85 0.94
CA PHE A 169 4.58 -13.80 1.45
C PHE A 169 4.51 -13.20 2.87
N GLU A 170 5.49 -13.48 3.70
CA GLU A 170 5.62 -12.90 5.04
C GLU A 170 5.79 -11.37 4.96
N SER A 171 6.67 -10.88 4.10
CA SER A 171 6.87 -9.44 3.88
C SER A 171 5.60 -8.78 3.36
N TYR A 172 4.91 -9.43 2.42
CA TYR A 172 3.61 -8.98 1.93
C TYR A 172 2.61 -8.78 3.08
N LEU A 173 2.43 -9.78 3.95
CA LEU A 173 1.46 -9.70 5.04
C LEU A 173 1.83 -8.66 6.09
N LYS A 174 3.12 -8.59 6.48
CA LYS A 174 3.61 -7.58 7.45
C LYS A 174 3.32 -6.15 6.99
N VAL A 175 3.53 -5.86 5.72
CA VAL A 175 3.27 -4.52 5.17
C VAL A 175 1.77 -4.30 4.95
N ARG A 176 1.09 -5.26 4.33
CA ARG A 176 -0.33 -5.15 3.95
C ARG A 176 -1.24 -4.93 5.14
N TYR A 177 -0.95 -5.55 6.28
CA TYR A 177 -1.76 -5.50 7.50
C TYR A 177 -1.15 -4.61 8.60
N SER A 178 -0.10 -3.87 8.30
CA SER A 178 0.50 -2.94 9.27
C SER A 178 -0.50 -1.92 9.77
N GLY A 179 -0.72 -1.90 11.10
CA GLY A 179 -1.69 -1.00 11.74
C GLY A 179 -3.15 -1.45 11.63
N GLY A 180 -3.43 -2.63 11.07
CA GLY A 180 -4.73 -3.28 11.03
C GLY A 180 -5.06 -4.06 12.31
N LYS A 181 -6.07 -4.94 12.20
CA LYS A 181 -6.41 -5.88 13.30
C LYS A 181 -5.42 -7.04 13.40
N LEU A 182 -4.82 -7.45 12.28
CA LEU A 182 -3.83 -8.52 12.24
C LEU A 182 -2.43 -7.95 12.38
N ASP A 183 -1.67 -8.47 13.33
CA ASP A 183 -0.28 -8.08 13.55
C ASP A 183 0.63 -9.31 13.44
N PHE A 184 1.53 -9.30 12.47
CA PHE A 184 2.46 -10.38 12.16
C PHE A 184 3.86 -10.17 12.77
N SER A 185 4.03 -9.24 13.69
CA SER A 185 5.34 -8.89 14.27
C SER A 185 5.93 -9.98 15.15
N LYS A 186 5.10 -10.89 15.68
CA LYS A 186 5.51 -11.95 16.62
C LYS A 186 5.36 -13.37 16.06
N LEU A 187 5.49 -13.53 14.74
CA LEU A 187 5.50 -14.86 14.12
C LEU A 187 6.64 -15.72 14.66
N ASP A 188 6.29 -16.94 15.08
CA ASP A 188 7.28 -17.96 15.43
C ASP A 188 7.82 -18.61 14.15
N GLU A 189 9.15 -18.62 13.97
CA GLU A 189 9.81 -19.16 12.78
C GLU A 189 9.45 -20.64 12.52
N LYS A 190 9.15 -21.42 13.57
CA LYS A 190 8.82 -22.86 13.48
C LYS A 190 7.44 -23.13 12.89
N ILE A 191 6.51 -22.18 13.02
CA ILE A 191 5.12 -22.28 12.54
C ILE A 191 4.77 -21.08 11.66
N SER A 192 5.77 -20.54 10.96
CA SER A 192 5.65 -19.42 10.05
C SER A 192 5.18 -19.83 8.65
N PHE A 193 5.30 -18.93 7.71
CA PHE A 193 4.86 -19.11 6.32
C PHE A 193 5.68 -20.11 5.51
N SER A 194 6.84 -20.56 6.01
CA SER A 194 7.73 -21.50 5.29
C SER A 194 7.07 -22.84 4.93
N SER A 195 6.01 -23.21 5.66
CA SER A 195 5.24 -24.44 5.41
C SER A 195 4.05 -24.24 4.45
N ILE A 196 3.76 -23.00 4.00
CA ILE A 196 2.61 -22.66 3.16
C ILE A 196 3.06 -22.61 1.69
N GLN A 197 2.47 -23.48 0.87
CA GLN A 197 2.74 -23.48 -0.58
C GLN A 197 2.15 -22.22 -1.24
N SER A 198 2.78 -21.76 -2.33
CA SER A 198 2.32 -20.55 -3.06
C SER A 198 0.85 -20.63 -3.50
N SER A 199 0.38 -21.82 -3.93
CA SER A 199 -1.02 -22.05 -4.28
C SER A 199 -2.00 -21.91 -3.12
N GLU A 200 -1.54 -22.03 -1.87
CA GLU A 200 -2.33 -21.94 -0.66
C GLU A 200 -2.39 -20.51 -0.08
N GLN A 201 -1.45 -19.64 -0.49
CA GLN A 201 -1.32 -18.27 0.05
C GLN A 201 -2.57 -17.42 -0.18
N PHE A 202 -3.25 -17.59 -1.32
CA PHE A 202 -4.48 -16.85 -1.64
C PHE A 202 -5.61 -17.10 -0.63
N VAL A 203 -5.73 -18.34 -0.12
CA VAL A 203 -6.75 -18.68 0.89
C VAL A 203 -6.52 -17.91 2.19
N PHE A 204 -5.24 -17.71 2.56
CA PHE A 204 -4.89 -16.88 3.71
C PHE A 204 -5.23 -15.41 3.48
N ILE A 205 -4.91 -14.86 2.31
CA ILE A 205 -5.21 -13.46 1.98
C ILE A 205 -6.71 -13.16 2.06
N ASP A 206 -7.55 -14.01 1.49
CA ASP A 206 -9.00 -13.83 1.50
C ASP A 206 -9.57 -13.89 2.93
N THR A 207 -9.07 -14.84 3.73
CA THR A 207 -9.50 -14.97 5.13
C THR A 207 -9.02 -13.79 5.97
N PHE A 208 -7.79 -13.32 5.78
CA PHE A 208 -7.25 -12.16 6.50
C PHE A 208 -7.97 -10.87 6.11
N ARG A 209 -8.33 -10.69 4.83
CA ARG A 209 -9.16 -9.57 4.38
C ARG A 209 -10.51 -9.59 5.11
N LYS A 210 -11.19 -10.74 5.12
CA LYS A 210 -12.45 -10.91 5.86
C LYS A 210 -12.29 -10.58 7.34
N PHE A 211 -11.22 -11.05 7.98
CA PHE A 211 -10.95 -10.78 9.40
C PHE A 211 -10.79 -9.28 9.68
N GLU A 212 -10.09 -8.56 8.81
CA GLU A 212 -9.90 -7.10 8.90
C GLU A 212 -11.21 -6.32 8.74
N GLU A 213 -12.10 -6.76 7.85
CA GLU A 213 -13.36 -6.08 7.56
C GLU A 213 -14.39 -6.23 8.68
N LEU A 214 -14.39 -7.36 9.38
CA LEU A 214 -15.36 -7.67 10.44
C LEU A 214 -15.04 -6.91 11.74
N THR A 215 -16.06 -6.51 12.47
CA THR A 215 -15.93 -6.07 13.87
C THR A 215 -15.60 -7.26 14.78
N TRP A 216 -15.05 -7.00 15.96
CA TRP A 216 -14.77 -8.08 16.93
C TRP A 216 -16.01 -8.91 17.30
N SER A 217 -17.18 -8.26 17.42
CA SER A 217 -18.45 -8.97 17.67
C SER A 217 -18.79 -9.93 16.55
N GLN A 218 -18.60 -9.49 15.30
CA GLN A 218 -18.83 -10.33 14.12
C GLN A 218 -17.80 -11.47 14.01
N ILE A 219 -16.52 -11.21 14.32
CA ILE A 219 -15.47 -12.24 14.35
C ILE A 219 -15.84 -13.37 15.32
N HIS A 220 -16.34 -13.05 16.52
CA HIS A 220 -16.75 -14.04 17.51
C HIS A 220 -17.94 -14.90 17.07
N THR A 221 -18.81 -14.40 16.22
CA THR A 221 -20.03 -15.11 15.77
C THR A 221 -19.90 -15.70 14.37
N ASP A 222 -18.84 -15.39 13.63
CA ASP A 222 -18.65 -15.88 12.26
C ASP A 222 -18.30 -17.36 12.23
N LYS A 223 -19.23 -18.18 11.70
CA LYS A 223 -19.06 -19.64 11.60
C LYS A 223 -17.95 -20.05 10.63
N GLY A 224 -17.61 -19.21 9.65
CA GLY A 224 -16.54 -19.45 8.69
C GLY A 224 -15.17 -19.32 9.35
N LEU A 225 -14.96 -18.27 10.14
CA LEU A 225 -13.74 -18.05 10.90
C LEU A 225 -13.61 -19.01 12.08
N ASP A 226 -14.72 -19.47 12.68
CA ASP A 226 -14.72 -20.37 13.86
C ASP A 226 -13.68 -19.92 14.92
N TYR A 227 -13.71 -18.59 15.22
CA TYR A 227 -12.78 -17.97 16.16
C TYR A 227 -13.06 -18.43 17.58
N LYS A 228 -12.08 -19.07 18.22
CA LYS A 228 -12.25 -19.61 19.56
C LYS A 228 -10.95 -19.68 20.34
N GLU A 229 -11.08 -19.78 21.65
CA GLU A 229 -9.95 -20.01 22.53
C GLU A 229 -9.28 -21.34 22.22
N TYR A 230 -7.95 -21.33 22.32
CA TYR A 230 -7.12 -22.51 22.11
C TYR A 230 -6.44 -22.89 23.43
N HIS A 231 -6.70 -24.11 23.91
CA HIS A 231 -6.20 -24.60 25.19
C HIS A 231 -4.92 -25.45 25.07
N GLY A 232 -4.46 -25.73 23.86
CA GLY A 232 -3.22 -26.45 23.61
C GLY A 232 -1.98 -25.57 23.74
N SER A 233 -0.81 -26.19 23.89
CA SER A 233 0.46 -25.46 23.93
C SER A 233 1.01 -25.25 22.53
N ILE A 234 1.02 -24.01 22.05
CA ILE A 234 1.70 -23.60 20.79
C ILE A 234 3.17 -23.29 21.06
N GLY A 235 3.74 -23.72 22.13
CA GLY A 235 5.11 -23.46 22.49
C GLY A 235 5.25 -22.80 23.86
N ILE A 236 6.46 -22.87 24.38
CA ILE A 236 6.80 -22.43 25.75
C ILE A 236 6.63 -20.90 25.90
N THR A 237 6.81 -20.15 24.84
CA THR A 237 6.85 -18.67 24.84
C THR A 237 5.51 -18.01 25.18
N TYR A 238 4.39 -18.73 25.06
CA TYR A 238 3.04 -18.14 25.21
C TYR A 238 2.22 -18.84 26.29
N ARG A 239 2.81 -19.60 27.20
CA ARG A 239 2.11 -20.38 28.22
C ARG A 239 1.22 -19.57 29.16
N ASP A 240 1.59 -18.32 29.42
CA ASP A 240 0.87 -17.43 30.33
C ASP A 240 -0.12 -16.50 29.61
N ILE A 241 -0.23 -16.60 28.28
CA ILE A 241 -1.10 -15.75 27.48
C ILE A 241 -2.25 -16.57 26.92
N LYS A 242 -3.47 -16.12 27.14
CA LYS A 242 -4.67 -16.70 26.56
C LYS A 242 -4.62 -16.64 25.03
N THR A 243 -4.48 -17.79 24.39
CA THR A 243 -4.35 -17.92 22.95
C THR A 243 -5.68 -18.27 22.29
N TYR A 244 -5.81 -17.89 21.03
CA TYR A 244 -6.97 -18.11 20.20
C TYR A 244 -6.54 -18.68 18.86
N LYS A 245 -7.49 -19.32 18.18
CA LYS A 245 -7.33 -19.76 16.80
C LYS A 245 -8.53 -19.35 15.97
N PHE A 246 -8.31 -19.16 14.68
CA PHE A 246 -9.40 -19.04 13.72
C PHE A 246 -9.11 -19.88 12.47
N ARG A 247 -10.20 -20.26 11.81
CA ARG A 247 -10.15 -21.08 10.61
C ARG A 247 -9.80 -20.24 9.40
N VAL A 248 -8.74 -20.66 8.67
CA VAL A 248 -8.38 -20.11 7.35
C VAL A 248 -9.05 -20.94 6.26
N SER A 249 -9.02 -22.27 6.40
CA SER A 249 -9.73 -23.23 5.53
C SER A 249 -10.14 -24.46 6.34
N GLN A 250 -10.65 -25.49 5.67
CA GLN A 250 -10.87 -26.77 6.34
C GLN A 250 -9.58 -27.35 6.92
N LYS A 251 -8.44 -27.11 6.26
CA LYS A 251 -7.13 -27.64 6.63
C LYS A 251 -6.33 -26.68 7.51
N PHE A 252 -6.43 -25.37 7.29
CA PHE A 252 -5.53 -24.38 7.88
C PHE A 252 -6.15 -23.64 9.06
N ARG A 253 -5.34 -23.38 10.09
CA ARG A 253 -5.68 -22.53 11.24
C ARG A 253 -4.62 -21.46 11.44
N CYS A 254 -5.07 -20.28 11.82
CA CYS A 254 -4.20 -19.20 12.28
C CYS A 254 -4.30 -19.15 13.81
N HIS A 255 -3.14 -19.10 14.47
CA HIS A 255 -3.01 -19.05 15.93
C HIS A 255 -2.44 -17.72 16.37
N GLY A 256 -2.90 -17.22 17.50
CA GLY A 256 -2.44 -15.97 18.06
C GLY A 256 -3.09 -15.61 19.37
N PHE A 257 -2.96 -14.36 19.78
CA PHE A 257 -3.63 -13.82 20.95
C PHE A 257 -4.14 -12.41 20.67
N ARG A 258 -5.15 -12.01 21.42
CA ARG A 258 -5.72 -10.67 21.30
C ARG A 258 -5.02 -9.71 22.26
N GLU A 259 -4.52 -8.61 21.74
CA GLU A 259 -3.99 -7.48 22.51
C GLU A 259 -4.73 -6.20 22.09
N LYS A 260 -5.54 -5.65 23.00
CA LYS A 260 -6.40 -4.48 22.72
C LYS A 260 -7.32 -4.72 21.50
N ASN A 261 -7.06 -4.00 20.41
CA ASN A 261 -7.82 -4.08 19.16
C ASN A 261 -7.10 -4.90 18.06
N SER A 262 -5.97 -5.53 18.38
CA SER A 262 -5.20 -6.32 17.43
C SER A 262 -5.18 -7.80 17.80
N PHE A 263 -5.10 -8.66 16.79
CA PHE A 263 -4.80 -10.07 16.92
C PHE A 263 -3.34 -10.29 16.51
N ILE A 264 -2.54 -10.59 17.50
CA ILE A 264 -1.11 -10.85 17.31
C ILE A 264 -0.97 -12.29 16.81
N VAL A 265 -0.60 -12.43 15.55
CA VAL A 265 -0.43 -13.72 14.90
C VAL A 265 0.89 -14.34 15.36
N ILE A 266 0.81 -15.57 15.88
CA ILE A 266 1.96 -16.35 16.33
C ILE A 266 2.40 -17.33 15.23
N GLY A 267 1.44 -17.93 14.52
CA GLY A 267 1.77 -18.89 13.50
C GLY A 267 0.57 -19.58 12.86
N PHE A 268 0.87 -20.54 12.02
CA PHE A 268 -0.10 -21.26 11.20
C PHE A 268 0.01 -22.76 11.39
N GLU A 269 -1.13 -23.40 11.37
CA GLU A 269 -1.23 -24.84 11.38
C GLU A 269 -1.75 -25.33 10.03
N THR A 270 -1.02 -26.28 9.45
CA THR A 270 -1.31 -26.82 8.11
C THR A 270 -1.81 -28.27 8.13
N ASP A 271 -1.76 -28.95 9.29
CA ASP A 271 -2.04 -30.39 9.38
C ASP A 271 -2.88 -30.86 10.60
N HIS A 272 -3.51 -29.91 11.31
CA HIS A 272 -4.32 -30.13 12.51
C HIS A 272 -3.61 -30.80 13.71
N LYS A 273 -2.30 -30.96 13.67
CA LYS A 273 -1.58 -31.60 14.79
C LYS A 273 -1.62 -30.78 16.07
N LEU A 274 -1.65 -29.45 15.93
CA LEU A 274 -1.81 -28.54 17.06
C LEU A 274 -3.27 -28.46 17.51
N SER A 275 -4.21 -28.33 16.57
CA SER A 275 -5.64 -28.18 16.87
C SER A 275 -6.27 -29.39 17.55
N ASN A 276 -5.73 -30.59 17.30
CA ASN A 276 -6.24 -31.83 17.90
C ASN A 276 -5.74 -32.06 19.31
N ARG A 277 -4.88 -31.20 19.84
CA ARG A 277 -4.29 -31.30 21.20
C ARG A 277 -4.92 -30.30 22.19
N GLY A 278 -5.95 -29.55 21.79
CA GLY A 278 -6.60 -28.53 22.61
C GLY A 278 -8.09 -28.46 22.48
#